data_cccb22b9c85e80da1a4fcad52d34c003
#
_entry.id   cccb22b9c85e80da1a4fcad52d34c003
#
_cell.length_a   1.000
_cell.length_b   1.000
_cell.length_c   1.000
_cell.angle_alpha   90.00
_cell.angle_beta   90.00
_cell.angle_gamma   90.00
#
_symmetry.space_group_name_H-M   'P 1'
#
loop_
_entity.id
_entity.type
_entity.pdbx_description
1 polymer ?
#
loop_
_entity_poly.entity_id
_entity_poly.type
_entity_poly.pdbx_seq_one_letter_code
_entity_poly.pdbx_strand_id
1 'polypeptide(L)'
;MTENDRKIATMMSFCPHEYLLPFCIKHLPKVEDNAVYSKLVATAWKAGGDSKMQKYWELFFNSPRMIAKHAMTSGERRALKKLPQTILVYRALHGNEQDTAMSWTTNRVFAEKYANSLNRNIETKCVSKNDIFAYFTRRNESEVILKVWEKNK
;
A
#
# COMPACT_ATOMS: atom_id res chain seq x y z
N MET A 1 22.37 -5.55 4.43
CA MET A 1 21.96 -5.14 3.07
C MET A 1 23.14 -5.26 2.14
N THR A 2 22.97 -5.91 1.01
CA THR A 2 24.03 -6.02 0.01
C THR A 2 24.35 -4.68 -0.63
N GLU A 3 25.52 -4.55 -1.26
CA GLU A 3 25.89 -3.34 -1.98
C GLU A 3 24.93 -3.07 -3.14
N ASN A 4 24.52 -4.13 -3.86
CA ASN A 4 23.55 -4.03 -4.94
C ASN A 4 22.20 -3.47 -4.43
N ASP A 5 21.71 -3.98 -3.31
CA ASP A 5 20.44 -3.51 -2.73
C ASP A 5 20.54 -2.06 -2.27
N ARG A 6 21.65 -1.69 -1.67
CA ARG A 6 21.91 -0.31 -1.25
C ARG A 6 21.90 0.64 -2.45
N LYS A 7 22.52 0.23 -3.54
CA LYS A 7 22.55 1.01 -4.78
C LYS A 7 21.13 1.25 -5.33
N ILE A 8 20.31 0.19 -5.37
CA ILE A 8 18.93 0.31 -5.85
C ILE A 8 18.13 1.23 -4.93
N ALA A 9 18.25 1.07 -3.62
CA ALA A 9 17.56 1.93 -2.64
C ALA A 9 17.96 3.41 -2.82
N THR A 10 19.25 3.68 -3.03
CA THR A 10 19.75 5.03 -3.27
C THR A 10 19.18 5.61 -4.55
N MET A 11 19.18 4.84 -5.63
CA MET A 11 18.59 5.28 -6.91
C MET A 11 17.10 5.60 -6.75
N MET A 12 16.36 4.80 -6.00
CA MET A 12 14.94 5.05 -5.75
C MET A 12 14.73 6.39 -5.03
N SER A 13 15.59 6.73 -4.08
CA SER A 13 15.47 7.98 -3.31
C SER A 13 15.57 9.24 -4.17
N PHE A 14 16.19 9.15 -5.35
CA PHE A 14 16.31 10.25 -6.31
C PHE A 14 15.27 10.17 -7.43
N CYS A 15 14.43 9.13 -7.44
CA CYS A 15 13.45 8.95 -8.51
C CYS A 15 12.24 9.87 -8.30
N PRO A 16 11.83 10.68 -9.30
CA PRO A 16 10.60 11.45 -9.21
C PRO A 16 9.39 10.53 -8.98
N HIS A 17 8.40 11.02 -8.24
CA HIS A 17 7.23 10.22 -7.84
C HIS A 17 6.48 9.61 -9.02
N GLU A 18 6.33 10.35 -10.11
CA GLU A 18 5.63 9.89 -11.32
C GLU A 18 6.37 8.78 -12.07
N TYR A 19 7.64 8.55 -11.76
CA TYR A 19 8.45 7.50 -12.39
C TYR A 19 8.70 6.31 -11.47
N LEU A 20 8.15 6.29 -10.25
CA LEU A 20 8.42 5.22 -9.29
C LEU A 20 7.92 3.86 -9.76
N LEU A 21 6.74 3.79 -10.38
CA LEU A 21 6.23 2.51 -10.88
C LEU A 21 7.12 1.91 -11.97
N PRO A 22 7.49 2.65 -13.04
CA PRO A 22 8.46 2.13 -14.02
C PRO A 22 9.81 1.77 -13.38
N PHE A 23 10.28 2.56 -12.41
CA PHE A 23 11.50 2.25 -11.67
C PHE A 23 11.40 0.90 -10.98
N CYS A 24 10.29 0.67 -10.25
CA CYS A 24 10.07 -0.58 -9.54
C CYS A 24 10.02 -1.78 -10.50
N ILE A 25 9.32 -1.65 -11.61
CA ILE A 25 9.24 -2.71 -12.63
C ILE A 25 10.62 -3.09 -13.12
N LYS A 26 11.48 -2.11 -13.35
CA LYS A 26 12.84 -2.34 -13.89
C LYS A 26 13.81 -2.86 -12.84
N HIS A 27 13.78 -2.33 -11.62
CA HIS A 27 14.87 -2.52 -10.65
C HIS A 27 14.54 -3.45 -9.48
N LEU A 28 13.30 -3.49 -8.99
CA LEU A 28 12.96 -4.31 -7.83
C LEU A 28 13.19 -5.81 -8.03
N PRO A 29 12.98 -6.38 -9.25
CA PRO A 29 13.32 -7.80 -9.46
C PRO A 29 14.80 -8.13 -9.20
N LYS A 30 15.68 -7.13 -9.27
CA LYS A 30 17.13 -7.29 -9.05
C LYS A 30 17.54 -7.18 -7.59
N VAL A 31 16.65 -6.76 -6.71
CA VAL A 31 16.91 -6.71 -5.27
C VAL A 31 17.11 -8.12 -4.75
N GLU A 32 18.14 -8.34 -3.95
CA GLU A 32 18.53 -9.67 -3.48
C GLU A 32 17.80 -10.10 -2.22
N ASP A 33 17.65 -9.19 -1.25
CA ASP A 33 17.06 -9.46 0.06
C ASP A 33 15.56 -9.18 0.06
N ASN A 34 14.74 -10.16 0.46
CA ASN A 34 13.29 -10.01 0.47
C ASN A 34 12.80 -8.95 1.48
N ALA A 35 13.51 -8.75 2.58
CA ALA A 35 13.16 -7.68 3.52
C ALA A 35 13.36 -6.30 2.88
N VAL A 36 14.47 -6.12 2.14
CA VAL A 36 14.73 -4.89 1.39
C VAL A 36 13.69 -4.70 0.29
N TYR A 37 13.41 -5.76 -0.47
CA TYR A 37 12.36 -5.74 -1.49
C TYR A 37 11.04 -5.22 -0.92
N SER A 38 10.60 -5.80 0.19
CA SER A 38 9.33 -5.44 0.82
C SER A 38 9.30 -3.98 1.28
N LYS A 39 10.39 -3.51 1.87
CA LYS A 39 10.52 -2.12 2.31
C LYS A 39 10.48 -1.16 1.13
N LEU A 40 11.14 -1.50 0.03
CA LEU A 40 11.19 -0.63 -1.15
C LEU A 40 9.84 -0.57 -1.86
N VAL A 41 9.10 -1.69 -1.95
CA VAL A 41 7.73 -1.68 -2.48
C VAL A 41 6.85 -0.72 -1.66
N ALA A 42 6.87 -0.86 -0.34
CA ALA A 42 6.06 -0.01 0.54
C ALA A 42 6.47 1.46 0.43
N THR A 43 7.77 1.75 0.38
CA THR A 43 8.28 3.12 0.23
C THR A 43 7.82 3.74 -1.08
N ALA A 44 7.92 3.00 -2.18
CA ALA A 44 7.49 3.47 -3.49
C ALA A 44 5.96 3.69 -3.54
N TRP A 45 5.19 2.76 -2.99
CA TRP A 45 3.73 2.90 -2.91
C TRP A 45 3.33 4.14 -2.13
N LYS A 46 3.92 4.36 -0.96
CA LYS A 46 3.62 5.54 -0.13
C LYS A 46 3.96 6.85 -0.83
N ALA A 47 5.01 6.87 -1.65
CA ALA A 47 5.47 8.08 -2.31
C ALA A 47 4.74 8.36 -3.63
N GLY A 48 4.43 7.33 -4.41
CA GLY A 48 3.90 7.50 -5.75
C GLY A 48 2.84 6.48 -6.17
N GLY A 49 2.23 5.77 -5.22
CA GLY A 49 1.16 4.82 -5.53
C GLY A 49 -0.06 5.52 -6.10
N ASP A 50 -0.57 4.96 -7.19
CA ASP A 50 -1.75 5.48 -7.87
C ASP A 50 -2.73 4.33 -8.10
N SER A 51 -3.96 4.50 -7.60
CA SER A 51 -5.03 3.52 -7.74
C SER A 51 -5.36 3.19 -9.19
N LYS A 52 -5.13 4.12 -10.12
CA LYS A 52 -5.32 3.88 -11.56
C LYS A 52 -4.39 2.79 -12.07
N MET A 53 -3.24 2.63 -11.43
CA MET A 53 -2.22 1.64 -11.80
C MET A 53 -2.17 0.47 -10.80
N GLN A 54 -3.24 0.28 -10.03
CA GLN A 54 -3.29 -0.73 -8.96
C GLN A 54 -2.89 -2.12 -9.44
N LYS A 55 -3.32 -2.53 -10.63
CA LYS A 55 -3.02 -3.87 -11.16
C LYS A 55 -1.52 -4.15 -11.26
N TYR A 56 -0.71 -3.12 -11.49
CA TYR A 56 0.75 -3.25 -11.52
C TYR A 56 1.33 -3.31 -10.11
N TRP A 57 0.79 -2.49 -9.19
CA TRP A 57 1.21 -2.51 -7.79
C TRP A 57 0.86 -3.82 -7.11
N GLU A 58 -0.28 -4.42 -7.45
CA GLU A 58 -0.69 -5.72 -6.93
C GLU A 58 0.35 -6.81 -7.25
N LEU A 59 1.04 -6.72 -8.38
CA LEU A 59 2.08 -7.68 -8.72
C LEU A 59 3.22 -7.67 -7.69
N PHE A 60 3.56 -6.50 -7.16
CA PHE A 60 4.58 -6.38 -6.12
C PHE A 60 4.04 -6.86 -4.77
N PHE A 61 2.85 -6.44 -4.37
CA PHE A 61 2.27 -6.83 -3.08
C PHE A 61 1.94 -8.32 -3.02
N ASN A 62 1.55 -8.92 -4.13
CA ASN A 62 1.23 -10.36 -4.22
C ASN A 62 2.45 -11.25 -4.48
N SER A 63 3.62 -10.66 -4.66
CA SER A 63 4.85 -11.41 -4.92
C SER A 63 5.19 -12.32 -3.72
N PRO A 64 5.66 -13.58 -3.97
CA PRO A 64 6.18 -14.43 -2.90
C PRO A 64 7.33 -13.80 -2.10
N ARG A 65 8.00 -12.80 -2.66
CA ARG A 65 9.08 -12.08 -2.01
C ARG A 65 8.59 -11.07 -0.97
N MET A 66 7.29 -10.70 -1.03
CA MET A 66 6.74 -9.64 -0.17
C MET A 66 6.46 -10.16 1.23
N ILE A 67 7.07 -9.51 2.24
CA ILE A 67 6.91 -9.86 3.65
C ILE A 67 6.31 -8.66 4.37
N ALA A 68 5.07 -8.79 4.83
CA ALA A 68 4.27 -7.69 5.39
C ALA A 68 4.99 -6.96 6.52
N LYS A 69 5.61 -7.67 7.44
CA LYS A 69 6.29 -7.05 8.59
C LYS A 69 7.45 -6.15 8.16
N HIS A 70 8.09 -6.43 7.04
CA HIS A 70 9.20 -5.62 6.52
C HIS A 70 8.71 -4.46 5.66
N ALA A 71 7.45 -4.50 5.20
CA ALA A 71 6.80 -3.39 4.52
C ALA A 71 6.40 -2.27 5.49
N MET A 72 6.21 -2.61 6.76
CA MET A 72 5.76 -1.67 7.79
C MET A 72 6.90 -1.29 8.74
N THR A 73 6.85 -0.05 9.25
CA THR A 73 7.68 0.37 10.36
C THR A 73 7.25 -0.35 11.65
N SER A 74 8.09 -0.31 12.69
CA SER A 74 7.72 -0.89 13.98
C SER A 74 6.46 -0.22 14.57
N GLY A 75 6.32 1.09 14.39
CA GLY A 75 5.14 1.83 14.83
C GLY A 75 3.88 1.40 14.07
N GLU A 76 4.01 1.18 12.77
CA GLU A 76 2.89 0.70 11.94
C GLU A 76 2.47 -0.71 12.32
N ARG A 77 3.43 -1.59 12.59
CA ARG A 77 3.13 -2.95 13.06
C ARG A 77 2.39 -2.92 14.39
N ARG A 78 2.82 -2.07 15.33
CA ARG A 78 2.13 -1.91 16.62
C ARG A 78 0.70 -1.38 16.43
N ALA A 79 0.53 -0.38 15.56
CA ALA A 79 -0.78 0.18 15.26
C ALA A 79 -1.72 -0.86 14.67
N LEU A 80 -1.24 -1.66 13.73
CA LEU A 80 -2.02 -2.77 13.13
C LEU A 80 -2.45 -3.77 14.22
N LYS A 81 -1.55 -4.11 15.11
CA LYS A 81 -1.82 -5.06 16.19
C LYS A 81 -2.94 -4.59 17.12
N LYS A 82 -3.04 -3.27 17.33
CA LYS A 82 -4.05 -2.65 18.19
C LYS A 82 -5.41 -2.51 17.55
N LEU A 83 -5.51 -2.67 16.23
CA LEU A 83 -6.81 -2.59 15.56
C LEU A 83 -7.71 -3.74 16.04
N PRO A 84 -9.03 -3.49 16.18
CA PRO A 84 -9.97 -4.56 16.49
C PRO A 84 -10.01 -5.60 15.38
N GLN A 85 -10.51 -6.80 15.69
CA GLN A 85 -10.58 -7.90 14.72
C GLN A 85 -11.41 -7.56 13.49
N THR A 86 -12.43 -6.70 13.68
CA THR A 86 -13.28 -6.22 12.60
C THR A 86 -13.27 -4.70 12.63
N ILE A 87 -13.00 -4.07 11.51
CA ILE A 87 -12.90 -2.61 11.44
C ILE A 87 -13.67 -2.07 10.23
N LEU A 88 -14.12 -0.82 10.38
CA LEU A 88 -14.70 -0.06 9.28
C LEU A 88 -13.58 0.69 8.54
N VAL A 89 -13.60 0.60 7.23
CA VAL A 89 -12.69 1.33 6.36
C VAL A 89 -13.48 2.11 5.32
N TYR A 90 -12.88 3.18 4.83
CA TYR A 90 -13.55 4.17 3.99
C TYR A 90 -12.71 4.48 2.77
N ARG A 91 -13.41 4.80 1.67
CA ARG A 91 -12.74 5.18 0.43
C ARG A 91 -13.62 6.12 -0.38
N ALA A 92 -13.01 7.14 -0.97
CA ALA A 92 -13.64 7.95 -2.01
C ALA A 92 -13.62 7.11 -3.30
N LEU A 93 -14.79 6.68 -3.78
CA LEU A 93 -14.87 5.76 -4.92
C LEU A 93 -14.60 6.44 -6.24
N HIS A 94 -13.92 5.72 -7.13
CA HIS A 94 -13.79 6.06 -8.53
C HIS A 94 -14.34 4.90 -9.36
N GLY A 95 -15.59 5.02 -9.83
CA GLY A 95 -16.26 3.94 -10.54
C GLY A 95 -16.66 2.78 -9.64
N ASN A 96 -16.64 1.56 -10.18
CA ASN A 96 -17.07 0.34 -9.50
C ASN A 96 -15.90 -0.42 -8.88
N GLU A 97 -15.16 0.23 -7.99
CA GLU A 97 -13.95 -0.34 -7.38
C GLU A 97 -14.13 -0.82 -5.94
N GLN A 98 -15.36 -0.87 -5.42
CA GLN A 98 -15.63 -1.21 -4.03
C GLN A 98 -15.15 -2.61 -3.64
N ASP A 99 -15.12 -3.56 -4.57
CA ASP A 99 -14.65 -4.92 -4.31
C ASP A 99 -13.21 -5.18 -4.77
N THR A 100 -12.64 -4.28 -5.54
CA THR A 100 -11.32 -4.47 -6.17
C THR A 100 -10.24 -3.54 -5.64
N ALA A 101 -10.60 -2.37 -5.09
CA ALA A 101 -9.62 -1.42 -4.57
C ALA A 101 -8.89 -2.00 -3.36
N MET A 102 -7.56 -1.90 -3.36
CA MET A 102 -6.74 -2.40 -2.25
C MET A 102 -6.48 -1.34 -1.17
N SER A 103 -6.55 -0.05 -1.50
CA SER A 103 -6.20 1.04 -0.57
C SER A 103 -7.46 1.66 0.04
N TRP A 104 -7.56 1.59 1.35
CA TRP A 104 -8.66 2.14 2.13
C TRP A 104 -8.09 2.88 3.34
N THR A 105 -8.89 3.72 3.99
CA THR A 105 -8.48 4.41 5.21
C THR A 105 -9.39 4.05 6.38
N THR A 106 -8.83 3.99 7.58
CA THR A 106 -9.62 3.88 8.81
C THR A 106 -10.13 5.25 9.26
N ASN A 107 -9.64 6.33 8.65
CA ASN A 107 -9.98 7.71 9.01
C ASN A 107 -11.10 8.23 8.12
N ARG A 108 -12.33 8.20 8.66
CA ARG A 108 -13.52 8.65 7.92
C ARG A 108 -13.42 10.11 7.50
N VAL A 109 -12.92 10.98 8.38
CA VAL A 109 -12.80 12.42 8.09
C VAL A 109 -11.87 12.65 6.91
N PHE A 110 -10.75 11.93 6.85
CA PHE A 110 -9.82 11.99 5.72
C PHE A 110 -10.52 11.58 4.41
N ALA A 111 -11.26 10.46 4.45
CA ALA A 111 -11.98 9.96 3.27
C ALA A 111 -13.06 10.96 2.81
N GLU A 112 -13.79 11.57 3.74
CA GLU A 112 -14.82 12.55 3.42
C GLU A 112 -14.24 13.80 2.77
N LYS A 113 -13.14 14.34 3.31
CA LYS A 113 -12.45 15.48 2.72
C LYS A 113 -11.96 15.18 1.31
N TYR A 114 -11.38 14.01 1.13
CA TYR A 114 -10.88 13.57 -0.17
C TYR A 114 -12.02 13.40 -1.18
N ALA A 115 -13.12 12.75 -0.77
CA ALA A 115 -14.31 12.58 -1.60
C ALA A 115 -14.90 13.91 -2.02
N ASN A 116 -15.03 14.86 -1.09
CA ASN A 116 -15.59 16.18 -1.37
C ASN A 116 -14.72 16.97 -2.35
N SER A 117 -13.39 16.91 -2.21
CA SER A 117 -12.47 17.63 -3.09
C SER A 117 -12.51 17.12 -4.53
N LEU A 118 -12.87 15.84 -4.73
CA LEU A 118 -12.91 15.19 -6.03
C LEU A 118 -14.34 14.98 -6.55
N ASN A 119 -15.34 15.44 -5.80
CA ASN A 119 -16.77 15.23 -6.12
C ASN A 119 -17.06 13.73 -6.31
N ARG A 120 -16.62 12.91 -5.36
CA ARG A 120 -16.83 11.46 -5.37
C ARG A 120 -17.70 11.03 -4.20
N ASN A 121 -18.35 9.88 -4.36
CA ASN A 121 -19.06 9.23 -3.27
C ASN A 121 -18.08 8.52 -2.34
N ILE A 122 -18.45 8.43 -1.07
CA ILE A 122 -17.69 7.66 -0.09
C ILE A 122 -18.31 6.28 0.06
N GLU A 123 -17.47 5.26 0.13
CA GLU A 123 -17.87 3.89 0.43
C GLU A 123 -17.34 3.50 1.80
N THR A 124 -18.17 2.80 2.57
CA THR A 124 -17.81 2.23 3.87
C THR A 124 -17.82 0.72 3.75
N LYS A 125 -16.80 0.08 4.27
CA LYS A 125 -16.66 -1.38 4.21
C LYS A 125 -16.23 -1.89 5.57
N CYS A 126 -16.84 -3.00 5.99
CA CYS A 126 -16.45 -3.71 7.21
C CYS A 126 -15.51 -4.85 6.82
N VAL A 127 -14.29 -4.85 7.34
CA VAL A 127 -13.28 -5.84 6.98
C VAL A 127 -12.74 -6.55 8.21
N SER A 128 -12.31 -7.79 8.02
CA SER A 128 -11.56 -8.53 9.03
C SER A 128 -10.11 -8.06 9.02
N LYS A 129 -9.52 -7.97 10.20
CA LYS A 129 -8.09 -7.68 10.35
C LYS A 129 -7.23 -8.68 9.56
N ASN A 130 -7.70 -9.93 9.41
CA ASN A 130 -6.99 -10.95 8.65
C ASN A 130 -6.92 -10.65 7.14
N ASP A 131 -7.79 -9.77 6.63
CA ASP A 131 -7.78 -9.35 5.23
C ASP A 131 -6.84 -8.16 4.98
N ILE A 132 -6.20 -7.64 6.02
CA ILE A 132 -5.29 -6.50 5.91
C ILE A 132 -3.87 -7.01 5.73
N PHE A 133 -3.23 -6.62 4.63
CA PHE A 133 -1.83 -6.93 4.37
C PHE A 133 -0.90 -6.02 5.16
N ALA A 134 -1.17 -4.71 5.16
CA ALA A 134 -0.33 -3.71 5.83
C ALA A 134 -1.16 -2.50 6.26
N TYR A 135 -0.68 -1.80 7.29
CA TYR A 135 -1.28 -0.59 7.81
C TYR A 135 -0.22 0.52 7.80
N PHE A 136 -0.45 1.54 6.98
CA PHE A 136 0.48 2.66 6.81
C PHE A 136 -0.11 3.89 7.50
N THR A 137 0.56 4.37 8.53
CA THR A 137 0.00 5.41 9.42
C THR A 137 0.51 6.83 9.15
N ARG A 138 1.32 7.03 8.10
CA ARG A 138 1.91 8.34 7.83
C ARG A 138 0.84 9.39 7.48
N ARG A 139 1.13 10.67 7.80
CA ARG A 139 0.33 11.85 7.43
C ARG A 139 -1.14 11.77 7.84
N ASN A 140 -1.46 11.00 8.88
CA ASN A 140 -2.84 10.78 9.33
C ASN A 140 -3.76 10.13 8.29
N GLU A 141 -3.19 9.54 7.24
CA GLU A 141 -3.97 8.85 6.22
C GLU A 141 -4.52 7.52 6.72
N SER A 142 -3.85 6.90 7.69
CA SER A 142 -4.27 5.63 8.30
C SER A 142 -4.69 4.61 7.26
N GLU A 143 -3.81 4.40 6.28
CA GLU A 143 -4.09 3.57 5.10
C GLU A 143 -3.97 2.09 5.43
N VAL A 144 -5.00 1.31 5.07
CA VAL A 144 -4.93 -0.15 5.07
C VAL A 144 -4.83 -0.65 3.63
N ILE A 145 -3.96 -1.64 3.43
CA ILE A 145 -3.86 -2.35 2.16
C ILE A 145 -4.57 -3.68 2.33
N LEU A 146 -5.66 -3.88 1.60
CA LEU A 146 -6.41 -5.13 1.64
C LEU A 146 -5.83 -6.14 0.66
N LYS A 147 -5.84 -7.42 1.05
CA LYS A 147 -5.34 -8.53 0.23
C LYS A 147 -6.34 -8.90 -0.87
N VAL A 148 -6.73 -7.93 -1.69
CA VAL A 148 -7.73 -8.14 -2.75
C VAL A 148 -7.30 -9.18 -3.78
N TRP A 149 -6.00 -9.37 -3.96
CA TRP A 149 -5.43 -10.38 -4.87
C TRP A 149 -5.70 -11.82 -4.43
N GLU A 150 -5.96 -12.08 -3.15
CA GLU A 150 -6.26 -13.42 -2.65
C GLU A 150 -7.65 -13.89 -3.04
N LYS A 151 -8.58 -12.95 -3.25
CA LYS A 151 -9.98 -13.27 -3.62
C LYS A 151 -10.12 -13.76 -5.05
N ASN A 152 -9.08 -13.58 -5.87
CA ASN A 152 -9.07 -13.94 -7.28
C ASN A 152 -8.35 -15.27 -7.56
N LYS A 153 -8.01 -16.01 -6.51
CA LYS A 153 -7.36 -17.33 -6.62
C LYS A 153 -8.38 -18.45 -6.68
#